data_49434a5b329bcdc18738b6598c36c31b
#
_entry.id   49434a5b329bcdc18738b6598c36c31b
#
_cell.length_a   1.000
_cell.length_b   1.000
_cell.length_c   1.000
_cell.angle_alpha   90.00
_cell.angle_beta   90.00
_cell.angle_gamma   90.00
#
_symmetry.space_group_name_H-M   'P 1'
#
loop_
_entity.id
_entity.type
_entity.pdbx_description
1 polymer ?
#
loop_
_entity_poly.entity_id
_entity_poly.type
_entity_poly.pdbx_seq_one_letter_code
_entity_poly.pdbx_strand_id
1 'polypeptide(L)'
;SSYKVIIVDHANFLSTLNNTACDIKSLESYLQNPCDSTVLIFTGDFAKLDTRKKVVKTIKKTWKVLEFKKLDELGKNSVVNEEIQKRKLNITGNAKQILLKRLPLDMETIQKEMDKLELYQGVLDENVVSSLINRPLEEDVFQLVDAVVEKNKGKAFHIWQDLCVSNTDAIYLIALLAGQFRFLFEVKNLMVKGYEKDEIAHA
;
A
#
# COMPACT_ATOMS: atom_id res chain seq x y z
N SER A 1 -29.34 19.47 -22.64
CA SER A 1 -28.28 18.56 -23.09
C SER A 1 -27.79 17.76 -21.90
N SER A 2 -27.93 16.43 -21.95
CA SER A 2 -27.43 15.54 -20.90
C SER A 2 -25.95 15.28 -21.10
N TYR A 3 -25.13 15.54 -20.10
CA TYR A 3 -23.73 15.15 -20.12
C TYR A 3 -23.62 13.63 -20.00
N LYS A 4 -22.67 13.05 -20.73
CA LYS A 4 -22.34 11.61 -20.67
C LYS A 4 -20.95 11.43 -20.08
N VAL A 5 -20.84 10.52 -19.12
CA VAL A 5 -19.55 10.11 -18.56
C VAL A 5 -19.23 8.70 -19.05
N ILE A 6 -18.05 8.51 -19.62
CA ILE A 6 -17.55 7.22 -20.09
C ILE A 6 -16.25 6.96 -19.35
N ILE A 7 -16.19 5.85 -18.63
CA ILE A 7 -14.99 5.38 -17.93
C ILE A 7 -14.47 4.14 -18.67
N VAL A 8 -13.24 4.20 -19.14
CA VAL A 8 -12.53 3.08 -19.74
C VAL A 8 -11.51 2.59 -18.72
N ASP A 9 -11.88 1.54 -18.02
CA ASP A 9 -11.05 0.96 -17.00
C ASP A 9 -10.00 0.00 -17.60
N HIS A 10 -8.86 -0.14 -16.91
CA HIS A 10 -7.72 -0.94 -17.34
C HIS A 10 -7.26 -0.62 -18.78
N ALA A 11 -7.09 0.67 -19.08
CA ALA A 11 -6.66 1.15 -20.42
C ALA A 11 -5.20 0.77 -20.73
N ASN A 12 -4.86 -0.54 -20.60
CA ASN A 12 -3.50 -1.09 -20.77
C ASN A 12 -2.93 -0.84 -22.17
N PHE A 13 -3.78 -0.60 -23.17
CA PHE A 13 -3.36 -0.22 -24.50
C PHE A 13 -2.60 1.13 -24.55
N LEU A 14 -2.68 1.96 -23.49
CA LEU A 14 -1.88 3.18 -23.34
C LEU A 14 -0.46 2.94 -22.83
N SER A 15 -0.18 1.75 -22.30
CA SER A 15 1.12 1.34 -21.77
C SER A 15 1.90 0.47 -22.76
N THR A 16 3.06 -0.02 -22.33
CA THR A 16 3.86 -1.02 -23.08
C THR A 16 3.21 -2.41 -23.09
N LEU A 17 2.21 -2.65 -22.26
CA LEU A 17 1.43 -3.89 -22.24
C LEU A 17 0.51 -3.90 -23.47
N ASN A 18 0.81 -4.76 -24.43
CA ASN A 18 0.02 -4.90 -25.65
C ASN A 18 -1.21 -5.76 -25.42
N ASN A 19 -2.25 -5.20 -24.84
CA ASN A 19 -3.57 -5.84 -24.78
C ASN A 19 -4.53 -5.02 -25.66
N THR A 20 -4.57 -5.31 -26.94
CA THR A 20 -5.28 -4.52 -27.96
C THR A 20 -6.60 -5.15 -28.32
N ALA A 21 -7.59 -5.03 -27.43
CA ALA A 21 -9.00 -5.24 -27.79
C ALA A 21 -9.67 -3.92 -28.28
N CYS A 22 -8.91 -2.81 -28.44
CA CYS A 22 -9.44 -1.50 -28.76
C CYS A 22 -9.01 -1.07 -30.17
N ASP A 23 -9.95 -0.53 -30.95
CA ASP A 23 -9.65 0.15 -32.19
C ASP A 23 -9.00 1.51 -31.92
N ILE A 24 -7.67 1.50 -31.82
CA ILE A 24 -6.84 2.67 -31.51
C ILE A 24 -7.03 3.77 -32.56
N LYS A 25 -7.30 3.43 -33.83
CA LYS A 25 -7.45 4.43 -34.89
C LYS A 25 -8.73 5.24 -34.70
N SER A 26 -9.83 4.58 -34.41
CA SER A 26 -11.09 5.26 -34.10
C SER A 26 -10.99 6.12 -32.85
N LEU A 27 -10.28 5.63 -31.82
CA LEU A 27 -10.00 6.41 -30.62
C LEU A 27 -9.16 7.67 -30.94
N GLU A 28 -8.09 7.55 -31.72
CA GLU A 28 -7.26 8.70 -32.12
C GLU A 28 -8.08 9.76 -32.86
N SER A 29 -8.99 9.33 -33.75
CA SER A 29 -9.89 10.24 -34.46
C SER A 29 -10.84 10.96 -33.50
N TYR A 30 -11.43 10.25 -32.54
CA TYR A 30 -12.31 10.83 -31.53
C TYR A 30 -11.57 11.85 -30.63
N LEU A 31 -10.35 11.53 -30.20
CA LEU A 31 -9.54 12.42 -29.35
C LEU A 31 -9.16 13.75 -30.03
N GLN A 32 -9.18 13.80 -31.38
CA GLN A 32 -8.94 15.03 -32.12
C GLN A 32 -10.19 15.94 -32.16
N ASN A 33 -11.39 15.36 -32.18
CA ASN A 33 -12.67 16.08 -32.21
C ASN A 33 -13.62 15.47 -31.16
N PRO A 34 -13.37 15.69 -29.85
CA PRO A 34 -14.21 15.13 -28.80
C PRO A 34 -15.58 15.81 -28.76
N CYS A 35 -16.58 15.08 -28.28
CA CYS A 35 -17.90 15.62 -28.05
C CYS A 35 -17.91 16.44 -26.74
N ASP A 36 -18.30 17.71 -26.79
CA ASP A 36 -18.29 18.63 -25.64
C ASP A 36 -19.22 18.20 -24.50
N SER A 37 -20.22 17.37 -24.78
CA SER A 37 -21.13 16.82 -23.77
C SER A 37 -20.63 15.49 -23.16
N THR A 38 -19.42 15.04 -23.51
CA THR A 38 -18.89 13.75 -23.03
C THR A 38 -17.63 13.95 -22.21
N VAL A 39 -17.66 13.46 -20.98
CA VAL A 39 -16.46 13.32 -20.14
C VAL A 39 -15.91 11.91 -20.34
N LEU A 40 -14.70 11.79 -20.89
CA LEU A 40 -14.03 10.52 -21.12
C LEU A 40 -12.86 10.37 -20.14
N ILE A 41 -12.88 9.29 -19.34
CA ILE A 41 -11.89 9.00 -18.31
C ILE A 41 -11.24 7.67 -18.66
N PHE A 42 -9.91 7.64 -18.73
CA PHE A 42 -9.12 6.40 -18.81
C PHE A 42 -8.47 6.14 -17.47
N THR A 43 -8.65 4.93 -16.94
CA THR A 43 -7.91 4.47 -15.78
C THR A 43 -6.96 3.36 -16.17
N GLY A 44 -5.87 3.18 -15.42
CA GLY A 44 -4.94 2.09 -15.67
C GLY A 44 -3.90 1.95 -14.56
N ASP A 45 -3.64 0.70 -14.18
CA ASP A 45 -2.60 0.32 -13.21
C ASP A 45 -1.34 -0.13 -13.97
N PHE A 46 -0.55 0.83 -14.43
CA PHE A 46 0.71 0.58 -15.13
C PHE A 46 1.74 1.66 -14.78
N ALA A 47 3.00 1.25 -14.72
CA ALA A 47 4.08 2.11 -14.23
C ALA A 47 4.31 3.36 -15.11
N LYS A 48 4.10 3.27 -16.44
CA LYS A 48 4.33 4.40 -17.36
C LYS A 48 3.46 4.28 -18.62
N LEU A 49 3.04 5.45 -19.12
CA LEU A 49 2.45 5.59 -20.45
C LEU A 49 3.50 5.37 -21.53
N ASP A 50 3.17 4.62 -22.59
CA ASP A 50 4.08 4.43 -23.74
C ASP A 50 4.07 5.65 -24.65
N THR A 51 5.01 6.55 -24.45
CA THR A 51 5.16 7.79 -25.21
C THR A 51 5.50 7.61 -26.68
N ARG A 52 5.78 6.40 -27.14
CA ARG A 52 5.98 6.09 -28.58
C ARG A 52 4.65 6.07 -29.31
N LYS A 53 3.57 5.70 -28.62
CA LYS A 53 2.22 5.61 -29.21
C LYS A 53 1.65 6.99 -29.49
N LYS A 54 1.09 7.16 -30.70
CA LYS A 54 0.49 8.43 -31.17
C LYS A 54 -0.67 8.87 -30.25
N VAL A 55 -1.54 7.96 -29.87
CA VAL A 55 -2.65 8.21 -28.95
C VAL A 55 -2.17 8.81 -27.62
N VAL A 56 -1.06 8.28 -27.06
CA VAL A 56 -0.48 8.79 -25.80
C VAL A 56 0.11 10.19 -25.98
N LYS A 57 0.75 10.47 -27.13
CA LYS A 57 1.24 11.81 -27.44
C LYS A 57 0.10 12.83 -27.52
N THR A 58 -1.01 12.46 -28.15
CA THR A 58 -2.20 13.31 -28.23
C THR A 58 -2.78 13.56 -26.83
N ILE A 59 -2.97 12.51 -26.02
CA ILE A 59 -3.48 12.62 -24.65
C ILE A 59 -2.59 13.56 -23.82
N LYS A 60 -1.27 13.36 -23.81
CA LYS A 60 -0.35 14.23 -23.04
C LYS A 60 -0.36 15.68 -23.47
N LYS A 61 -0.66 15.97 -24.75
CA LYS A 61 -0.65 17.33 -25.29
C LYS A 61 -1.95 18.09 -25.00
N THR A 62 -3.09 17.42 -25.05
CA THR A 62 -4.41 18.07 -25.07
C THR A 62 -5.32 17.72 -23.90
N TRP A 63 -5.00 16.65 -23.15
CA TRP A 63 -5.84 16.13 -22.07
C TRP A 63 -5.14 16.19 -20.72
N LYS A 64 -5.92 16.24 -19.66
CA LYS A 64 -5.37 16.21 -18.29
C LYS A 64 -4.93 14.79 -17.96
N VAL A 65 -3.66 14.62 -17.62
CA VAL A 65 -3.09 13.36 -17.15
C VAL A 65 -2.78 13.49 -15.66
N LEU A 66 -3.33 12.58 -14.86
CA LEU A 66 -3.05 12.48 -13.43
C LEU A 66 -2.27 11.20 -13.19
N GLU A 67 -1.12 11.32 -12.57
CA GLU A 67 -0.28 10.20 -12.18
C GLU A 67 -0.34 10.03 -10.66
N PHE A 68 -0.77 8.85 -10.23
CA PHE A 68 -0.80 8.48 -8.82
C PHE A 68 0.33 7.49 -8.57
N LYS A 69 1.37 7.94 -7.89
CA LYS A 69 2.49 7.09 -7.50
C LYS A 69 2.09 6.19 -6.34
N LYS A 70 2.67 5.00 -6.28
CA LYS A 70 2.58 4.16 -5.08
C LYS A 70 3.09 4.95 -3.88
N LEU A 71 2.39 4.79 -2.76
CA LEU A 71 2.74 5.44 -1.52
C LEU A 71 4.08 4.90 -1.02
N ASP A 72 4.99 5.80 -0.68
CA ASP A 72 6.23 5.51 0.03
C ASP A 72 6.14 6.02 1.48
N GLU A 73 7.17 5.80 2.29
CA GLU A 73 7.17 6.23 3.70
C GLU A 73 7.04 7.75 3.85
N LEU A 74 7.65 8.54 2.96
CA LEU A 74 7.54 9.99 2.96
C LEU A 74 6.14 10.44 2.59
N GLY A 75 5.58 9.85 1.55
CA GLY A 75 4.21 10.09 1.12
C GLY A 75 3.19 9.70 2.18
N LYS A 76 3.37 8.55 2.85
CA LYS A 76 2.55 8.13 3.98
C LYS A 76 2.53 9.18 5.09
N ASN A 77 3.71 9.69 5.46
CA ASN A 77 3.81 10.71 6.50
C ASN A 77 3.06 12.01 6.09
N SER A 78 3.19 12.43 4.83
CA SER A 78 2.46 13.60 4.31
C SER A 78 0.95 13.41 4.37
N VAL A 79 0.46 12.27 3.86
CA VAL A 79 -0.97 11.91 3.86
C VAL A 79 -1.53 11.86 5.28
N VAL A 80 -0.85 11.19 6.21
CA VAL A 80 -1.29 11.11 7.61
C VAL A 80 -1.36 12.49 8.24
N ASN A 81 -0.39 13.38 7.97
CA ASN A 81 -0.43 14.75 8.46
C ASN A 81 -1.63 15.54 7.92
N GLU A 82 -1.89 15.43 6.62
CA GLU A 82 -3.02 16.08 5.97
C GLU A 82 -4.35 15.59 6.54
N GLU A 83 -4.51 14.27 6.73
CA GLU A 83 -5.72 13.69 7.33
C GLU A 83 -5.91 14.11 8.80
N ILE A 84 -4.85 14.14 9.61
CA ILE A 84 -4.89 14.66 10.99
C ILE A 84 -5.40 16.09 11.01
N GLN A 85 -4.89 16.96 10.14
CA GLN A 85 -5.30 18.37 10.07
C GLN A 85 -6.73 18.52 9.55
N LYS A 86 -7.09 17.82 8.48
CA LYS A 86 -8.41 17.85 7.86
C LYS A 86 -9.52 17.43 8.82
N ARG A 87 -9.26 16.36 9.60
CA ARG A 87 -10.18 15.80 10.59
C ARG A 87 -10.05 16.45 11.98
N LYS A 88 -9.11 17.39 12.14
CA LYS A 88 -8.82 18.09 13.39
C LYS A 88 -8.58 17.13 14.58
N LEU A 89 -7.85 16.04 14.34
CA LEU A 89 -7.56 15.04 15.35
C LEU A 89 -6.58 15.61 16.38
N ASN A 90 -6.92 15.45 17.67
CA ASN A 90 -6.04 15.84 18.77
C ASN A 90 -5.14 14.67 19.15
N ILE A 91 -4.01 14.54 18.46
CA ILE A 91 -3.06 13.43 18.61
C ILE A 91 -1.72 13.91 19.18
N THR A 92 -1.15 13.16 20.14
CA THR A 92 0.18 13.46 20.68
C THR A 92 1.29 13.07 19.71
N GLY A 93 2.48 13.68 19.86
CA GLY A 93 3.62 13.39 18.98
C GLY A 93 4.04 11.92 18.99
N ASN A 94 4.09 11.30 20.18
CA ASN A 94 4.43 9.89 20.31
C ASN A 94 3.36 8.96 19.72
N ALA A 95 2.08 9.24 19.98
CA ALA A 95 0.96 8.50 19.38
C ALA A 95 1.00 8.55 17.85
N LYS A 96 1.34 9.70 17.26
CA LYS A 96 1.53 9.83 15.83
C LYS A 96 2.68 8.95 15.31
N GLN A 97 3.78 8.83 16.05
CA GLN A 97 4.88 7.93 15.65
C GLN A 97 4.43 6.45 15.66
N ILE A 98 3.64 6.05 16.65
CA ILE A 98 3.04 4.72 16.71
C ILE A 98 2.10 4.49 15.52
N LEU A 99 1.23 5.46 15.25
CA LEU A 99 0.32 5.43 14.11
C LEU A 99 1.06 5.21 12.79
N LEU A 100 2.10 6.02 12.52
CA LEU A 100 2.91 5.90 11.30
C LEU A 100 3.60 4.55 11.15
N LYS A 101 4.04 3.94 12.25
CA LYS A 101 4.65 2.60 12.24
C LYS A 101 3.63 1.50 11.93
N ARG A 102 2.39 1.66 12.41
CA ARG A 102 1.34 0.64 12.26
C ARG A 102 0.59 0.70 10.93
N LEU A 103 0.54 1.88 10.31
CA LEU A 103 -0.14 2.06 9.04
C LEU A 103 0.66 1.48 7.88
N PRO A 104 0.04 0.66 6.99
CA PRO A 104 0.68 0.17 5.78
C PRO A 104 0.84 1.28 4.74
N LEU A 105 1.56 0.99 3.66
CA LEU A 105 1.72 1.87 2.49
C LEU A 105 0.51 1.74 1.52
N ASP A 106 -0.69 1.70 2.08
CA ASP A 106 -1.94 1.57 1.35
C ASP A 106 -2.93 2.66 1.75
N MET A 107 -3.33 3.46 0.75
CA MET A 107 -4.15 4.64 0.97
C MET A 107 -5.54 4.32 1.52
N GLU A 108 -6.16 3.23 1.04
CA GLU A 108 -7.49 2.82 1.46
C GLU A 108 -7.49 2.40 2.94
N THR A 109 -6.50 1.61 3.33
CA THR A 109 -6.33 1.20 4.73
C THR A 109 -6.02 2.41 5.62
N ILE A 110 -5.15 3.33 5.19
CA ILE A 110 -4.87 4.56 5.94
C ILE A 110 -6.18 5.33 6.19
N GLN A 111 -6.99 5.54 5.17
CA GLN A 111 -8.26 6.26 5.33
C GLN A 111 -9.21 5.57 6.31
N LYS A 112 -9.39 4.25 6.21
CA LYS A 112 -10.21 3.47 7.14
C LYS A 112 -9.73 3.57 8.59
N GLU A 113 -8.41 3.51 8.80
CA GLU A 113 -7.84 3.66 10.14
C GLU A 113 -8.03 5.09 10.68
N MET A 114 -7.89 6.11 9.83
CA MET A 114 -8.15 7.50 10.21
C MET A 114 -9.64 7.74 10.52
N ASP A 115 -10.57 7.09 9.79
CA ASP A 115 -12.01 7.12 10.11
C ASP A 115 -12.31 6.58 11.51
N LYS A 116 -11.64 5.49 11.91
CA LYS A 116 -11.76 4.95 13.28
C LYS A 116 -11.26 5.93 14.33
N LEU A 117 -10.14 6.59 14.10
CA LEU A 117 -9.58 7.58 15.03
C LEU A 117 -10.49 8.81 15.16
N GLU A 118 -11.17 9.20 14.09
CA GLU A 118 -12.09 10.35 14.10
C GLU A 118 -13.34 10.10 15.00
N LEU A 119 -13.76 8.85 15.14
CA LEU A 119 -14.86 8.49 16.01
C LEU A 119 -14.50 8.62 17.51
N TYR A 120 -13.23 8.67 17.85
CA TYR A 120 -12.80 8.79 19.23
C TYR A 120 -12.86 10.25 19.70
N GLN A 121 -13.67 10.48 20.73
CA GLN A 121 -13.84 11.82 21.31
C GLN A 121 -12.84 12.01 22.47
N GLY A 122 -11.66 12.54 22.16
CA GLY A 122 -10.64 12.82 23.18
C GLY A 122 -9.25 13.03 22.60
N VAL A 123 -8.27 13.01 23.49
CA VAL A 123 -6.84 13.07 23.09
C VAL A 123 -6.40 11.67 22.68
N LEU A 124 -5.91 11.57 21.46
CA LEU A 124 -5.31 10.35 20.94
C LEU A 124 -3.87 10.22 21.47
N ASP A 125 -3.74 9.61 22.63
CA ASP A 125 -2.44 9.28 23.23
C ASP A 125 -1.94 7.90 22.74
N GLU A 126 -0.78 7.47 23.23
CA GLU A 126 -0.13 6.22 22.84
C GLU A 126 -0.98 5.00 23.14
N ASN A 127 -1.69 5.00 24.28
CA ASN A 127 -2.53 3.88 24.70
C ASN A 127 -3.76 3.76 23.80
N VAL A 128 -4.41 4.89 23.53
CA VAL A 128 -5.59 4.96 22.67
C VAL A 128 -5.25 4.52 21.25
N VAL A 129 -4.20 5.08 20.64
CA VAL A 129 -3.78 4.67 19.29
C VAL A 129 -3.39 3.21 19.26
N SER A 130 -2.70 2.73 20.31
CA SER A 130 -2.29 1.33 20.39
C SER A 130 -3.46 0.35 20.55
N SER A 131 -4.56 0.78 21.13
CA SER A 131 -5.77 -0.04 21.26
C SER A 131 -6.67 -0.01 20.03
N LEU A 132 -6.70 1.11 19.29
CA LEU A 132 -7.58 1.28 18.14
C LEU A 132 -6.94 0.80 16.82
N ILE A 133 -5.64 0.97 16.68
CA ILE A 133 -4.90 0.63 15.46
C ILE A 133 -4.09 -0.64 15.70
N ASN A 134 -4.45 -1.70 14.98
CA ASN A 134 -3.75 -2.97 15.08
C ASN A 134 -2.30 -2.85 14.60
N ARG A 135 -1.43 -3.69 15.13
CA ARG A 135 -0.08 -3.85 14.59
C ARG A 135 -0.15 -4.50 13.22
N PRO A 136 0.81 -4.20 12.32
CA PRO A 136 0.96 -4.99 11.11
C PRO A 136 1.14 -6.47 11.46
N LEU A 137 0.46 -7.33 10.73
CA LEU A 137 0.51 -8.78 10.96
C LEU A 137 1.95 -9.31 10.90
N GLU A 138 2.74 -8.76 10.00
CA GLU A 138 4.15 -9.08 9.84
C GLU A 138 4.95 -8.83 11.14
N GLU A 139 4.67 -7.72 11.84
CA GLU A 139 5.34 -7.41 13.10
C GLU A 139 5.00 -8.44 14.19
N ASP A 140 3.75 -8.87 14.29
CA ASP A 140 3.33 -9.88 15.23
C ASP A 140 3.94 -11.26 14.89
N VAL A 141 4.06 -11.59 13.59
CA VAL A 141 4.76 -12.81 13.15
C VAL A 141 6.25 -12.75 13.47
N PHE A 142 6.92 -11.61 13.27
CA PHE A 142 8.32 -11.45 13.69
C PHE A 142 8.49 -11.67 15.18
N GLN A 143 7.63 -11.06 16.01
CA GLN A 143 7.67 -11.26 17.46
C GLN A 143 7.42 -12.72 17.87
N LEU A 144 6.54 -13.42 17.14
CA LEU A 144 6.32 -14.86 17.36
C LEU A 144 7.57 -15.66 17.04
N VAL A 145 8.22 -15.38 15.90
CA VAL A 145 9.47 -16.06 15.51
C VAL A 145 10.56 -15.81 16.55
N ASP A 146 10.74 -14.56 17.01
CA ASP A 146 11.71 -14.21 18.04
C ASP A 146 11.43 -15.00 19.34
N ALA A 147 10.18 -15.03 19.80
CA ALA A 147 9.79 -15.76 20.98
C ALA A 147 10.06 -17.27 20.86
N VAL A 148 9.88 -17.85 19.66
CA VAL A 148 10.21 -19.26 19.36
C VAL A 148 11.72 -19.49 19.40
N VAL A 149 12.50 -18.62 18.77
CA VAL A 149 13.98 -18.70 18.75
C VAL A 149 14.56 -18.56 20.17
N GLU A 150 14.00 -17.64 20.97
CA GLU A 150 14.36 -17.44 22.38
C GLU A 150 13.85 -18.57 23.30
N LYS A 151 13.09 -19.54 22.76
CA LYS A 151 12.44 -20.62 23.51
C LYS A 151 11.48 -20.13 24.61
N ASN A 152 10.96 -18.91 24.44
CA ASN A 152 9.98 -18.31 25.35
C ASN A 152 8.57 -18.80 25.00
N LYS A 153 8.23 -19.99 25.52
CA LYS A 153 6.95 -20.66 25.21
C LYS A 153 5.73 -19.84 25.61
N GLY A 154 5.77 -19.15 26.75
CA GLY A 154 4.64 -18.34 27.22
C GLY A 154 4.34 -17.16 26.29
N LYS A 155 5.37 -16.40 25.93
CA LYS A 155 5.25 -15.29 24.99
C LYS A 155 4.80 -15.77 23.61
N ALA A 156 5.39 -16.85 23.10
CA ALA A 156 5.03 -17.41 21.79
C ALA A 156 3.55 -17.83 21.74
N PHE A 157 3.07 -18.50 22.79
CA PHE A 157 1.69 -18.96 22.86
C PHE A 157 0.69 -17.78 22.95
N HIS A 158 1.03 -16.74 23.70
CA HIS A 158 0.19 -15.54 23.81
C HIS A 158 0.05 -14.82 22.46
N ILE A 159 1.16 -14.58 21.77
CA ILE A 159 1.16 -13.95 20.44
C ILE A 159 0.36 -14.82 19.44
N TRP A 160 0.55 -16.14 19.49
CA TRP A 160 -0.22 -17.07 18.66
C TRP A 160 -1.73 -16.97 18.91
N GLN A 161 -2.16 -16.89 20.18
CA GLN A 161 -3.58 -16.71 20.50
C GLN A 161 -4.13 -15.39 19.92
N ASP A 162 -3.38 -14.28 20.05
CA ASP A 162 -3.78 -12.99 19.53
C ASP A 162 -3.93 -13.02 17.99
N LEU A 163 -3.02 -13.69 17.30
CA LEU A 163 -3.08 -13.92 15.86
C LEU A 163 -4.31 -14.76 15.45
N CYS A 164 -4.67 -15.77 16.23
CA CYS A 164 -5.86 -16.59 15.99
C CYS A 164 -7.16 -15.77 16.18
N VAL A 165 -7.20 -14.92 17.21
CA VAL A 165 -8.36 -14.06 17.49
C VAL A 165 -8.57 -13.00 16.42
N SER A 166 -7.50 -12.52 15.79
CA SER A 166 -7.56 -11.52 14.70
C SER A 166 -8.10 -12.08 13.37
N ASN A 167 -8.59 -13.32 13.36
CA ASN A 167 -9.18 -13.99 12.18
C ASN A 167 -8.22 -14.10 11.00
N THR A 168 -6.91 -14.16 11.27
CA THR A 168 -5.88 -14.29 10.25
C THR A 168 -5.96 -15.67 9.59
N ASP A 169 -5.90 -15.70 8.25
CA ASP A 169 -5.87 -16.95 7.50
C ASP A 169 -4.67 -17.82 7.92
N ALA A 170 -4.94 -19.05 8.37
CA ALA A 170 -3.93 -19.95 8.91
C ALA A 170 -2.87 -20.33 7.85
N ILE A 171 -3.26 -20.44 6.57
CA ILE A 171 -2.34 -20.77 5.49
C ILE A 171 -1.39 -19.60 5.25
N TYR A 172 -1.92 -18.37 5.26
CA TYR A 172 -1.13 -17.16 5.13
C TYR A 172 -0.13 -17.01 6.29
N LEU A 173 -0.57 -17.26 7.52
CA LEU A 173 0.29 -17.21 8.71
C LEU A 173 1.42 -18.26 8.64
N ILE A 174 1.12 -19.48 8.22
CA ILE A 174 2.14 -20.54 8.03
C ILE A 174 3.14 -20.12 6.95
N ALA A 175 2.67 -19.52 5.84
CA ALA A 175 3.54 -19.05 4.77
C ALA A 175 4.50 -17.95 5.26
N LEU A 176 4.00 -16.98 6.06
CA LEU A 176 4.82 -15.94 6.67
C LEU A 176 5.86 -16.52 7.63
N LEU A 177 5.46 -17.42 8.53
CA LEU A 177 6.37 -18.09 9.46
C LEU A 177 7.48 -18.86 8.71
N ALA A 178 7.08 -19.63 7.70
CA ALA A 178 8.03 -20.37 6.86
C ALA A 178 9.02 -19.44 6.15
N GLY A 179 8.53 -18.29 5.66
CA GLY A 179 9.37 -17.26 5.05
C GLY A 179 10.42 -16.72 6.03
N GLN A 180 10.00 -16.39 7.26
CA GLN A 180 10.89 -15.86 8.28
C GLN A 180 11.97 -16.87 8.71
N PHE A 181 11.60 -18.14 8.96
CA PHE A 181 12.58 -19.18 9.29
C PHE A 181 13.54 -19.45 8.12
N ARG A 182 13.06 -19.40 6.88
CA ARG A 182 13.92 -19.54 5.69
C ARG A 182 14.94 -18.41 5.63
N PHE A 183 14.48 -17.16 5.81
CA PHE A 183 15.36 -16.01 5.87
C PHE A 183 16.43 -16.13 6.95
N LEU A 184 16.05 -16.50 8.17
CA LEU A 184 17.01 -16.72 9.28
C LEU A 184 18.02 -17.82 8.94
N PHE A 185 17.57 -18.88 8.26
CA PHE A 185 18.46 -19.98 7.83
C PHE A 185 19.45 -19.50 6.76
N GLU A 186 19.00 -18.71 5.79
CA GLU A 186 19.86 -18.13 4.75
C GLU A 186 20.92 -17.19 5.35
N VAL A 187 20.50 -16.27 6.23
CA VAL A 187 21.43 -15.38 6.95
C VAL A 187 22.46 -16.18 7.72
N LYS A 188 22.03 -17.20 8.47
CA LYS A 188 22.95 -18.06 9.24
C LYS A 188 23.94 -18.78 8.33
N ASN A 189 23.51 -19.28 7.19
CA ASN A 189 24.40 -19.93 6.21
C ASN A 189 25.45 -18.97 5.65
N LEU A 190 25.07 -17.72 5.36
CA LEU A 190 26.00 -16.70 4.89
C LEU A 190 27.02 -16.34 5.98
N MET A 191 26.57 -16.19 7.23
CA MET A 191 27.47 -15.96 8.37
C MET A 191 28.48 -17.12 8.56
N VAL A 192 28.04 -18.37 8.42
CA VAL A 192 28.93 -19.56 8.51
C VAL A 192 29.96 -19.57 7.36
N LYS A 193 29.60 -19.04 6.19
CA LYS A 193 30.50 -18.88 5.04
C LYS A 193 31.48 -17.71 5.20
N GLY A 194 31.36 -16.91 6.28
CA GLY A 194 32.28 -15.81 6.58
C GLY A 194 31.90 -14.46 6.00
N TYR A 195 30.67 -14.30 5.47
CA TYR A 195 30.19 -13.01 5.01
C TYR A 195 29.94 -12.05 6.20
N GLU A 196 30.34 -10.79 6.04
CA GLU A 196 30.06 -9.74 7.02
C GLU A 196 28.61 -9.23 6.96
N LYS A 197 28.16 -8.54 8.02
CA LYS A 197 26.77 -8.09 8.13
C LYS A 197 26.33 -7.20 6.98
N ASP A 198 27.21 -6.31 6.52
CA ASP A 198 26.91 -5.37 5.43
C ASP A 198 26.81 -6.10 4.08
N GLU A 199 27.61 -7.13 3.87
CA GLU A 199 27.54 -7.99 2.68
C GLU A 199 26.23 -8.80 2.65
N ILE A 200 25.82 -9.32 3.82
CA ILE A 200 24.55 -10.08 3.95
C ILE A 200 23.34 -9.18 3.71
N ALA A 201 23.40 -7.90 4.12
CA ALA A 201 22.30 -6.95 3.93
C ALA A 201 22.08 -6.55 2.47
N HIS A 202 23.06 -6.79 1.59
CA HIS A 202 23.02 -6.48 0.17
C HIS A 202 22.86 -7.71 -0.73
N ALA A 203 22.79 -8.92 -0.17
CA ALA A 203 22.62 -10.18 -0.88
C ALA A 203 21.12 -10.55 -1.02
#